data_a7a38edea343dfb20014d4df9da3da03
#
_entry.id   a7a38edea343dfb20014d4df9da3da03
#
_cell.length_a   1.000
_cell.length_b   1.000
_cell.length_c   1.000
_cell.angle_alpha   90.00
_cell.angle_beta   90.00
_cell.angle_gamma   90.00
#
_symmetry.space_group_name_H-M   'P 1'
#
loop_
_entity.id
_entity.type
_entity.pdbx_description
1 polymer ?
#
loop_
_entity_poly.entity_id
_entity_poly.type
_entity_poly.pdbx_seq_one_letter_code
_entity_poly.pdbx_strand_id
1 'polypeptide(L)'
;MTLTKVPFSVLILTLNEESDLPRCLESIADCDDIVVLDSGSRDRTIEIAREAGTRVFHRPFDTFAGQRNFAQREIPFRHPWVFHLDADERFTPALLAECATAAKRDEVAGFYVAPRMLWRGRWIPRCTDFPAYQARFTRVPDFEFVEVGHGQRERPGTHMAWLKEGYLHDLSSGGTAEWLEKHRRYARAEAAAHLATAGGNEWRDLLGADPLLRRRAVKRLSFKLPARPLLRFLYQYLLRGGFLDGTAGWEYCRLLARYEGFVAAEIRARRGQSPGTSHA
;
A
#
# COMPACT_ATOMS: atom_id res chain seq x y z
N MET A 1 34.76 -2.15 -10.65
CA MET A 1 33.92 -0.94 -10.82
C MET A 1 33.50 -0.51 -9.44
N THR A 2 33.94 0.64 -8.98
CA THR A 2 33.48 1.22 -7.72
C THR A 2 31.99 1.55 -7.91
N LEU A 3 31.10 0.81 -7.24
CA LEU A 3 29.67 1.09 -7.25
C LEU A 3 29.49 2.50 -6.71
N THR A 4 29.03 3.40 -7.54
CA THR A 4 28.77 4.79 -7.15
C THR A 4 27.56 4.74 -6.21
N LYS A 5 27.79 5.06 -4.94
CA LYS A 5 26.71 5.11 -3.93
C LYS A 5 25.57 6.02 -4.42
N VAL A 6 24.34 5.61 -4.20
CA VAL A 6 23.18 6.38 -4.67
C VAL A 6 22.99 7.66 -3.82
N PRO A 7 22.63 8.80 -4.44
CA PRO A 7 22.58 10.10 -3.77
C PRO A 7 21.23 10.34 -3.06
N PHE A 8 20.68 9.34 -2.37
CA PHE A 8 19.45 9.45 -1.59
C PHE A 8 19.43 8.47 -0.42
N SER A 9 18.69 8.78 0.60
CA SER A 9 18.44 7.93 1.76
C SER A 9 17.22 7.04 1.55
N VAL A 10 17.16 5.90 2.25
CA VAL A 10 15.98 5.03 2.27
C VAL A 10 15.47 4.92 3.70
N LEU A 11 14.19 5.19 3.89
CA LEU A 11 13.47 4.95 5.14
C LEU A 11 12.63 3.68 4.98
N ILE A 12 12.82 2.72 5.89
CA ILE A 12 12.03 1.49 5.96
C ILE A 12 11.20 1.51 7.24
N LEU A 13 9.88 1.35 7.10
CA LEU A 13 8.99 1.14 8.25
C LEU A 13 8.87 -0.36 8.53
N THR A 14 8.99 -0.76 9.82
CA THR A 14 8.96 -2.16 10.23
C THR A 14 8.05 -2.41 11.45
N LEU A 15 7.40 -3.60 11.44
CA LEU A 15 6.75 -4.20 12.60
C LEU A 15 6.61 -5.71 12.40
N ASN A 16 7.52 -6.52 12.99
CA ASN A 16 7.59 -7.98 12.83
C ASN A 16 7.77 -8.41 11.37
N GLU A 17 8.87 -7.99 10.75
CA GLU A 17 9.19 -8.17 9.33
C GLU A 17 10.46 -9.05 9.12
N GLU A 18 10.77 -9.96 10.07
CA GLU A 18 11.97 -10.79 9.98
C GLU A 18 12.05 -11.63 8.70
N SER A 19 10.90 -11.97 8.10
CA SER A 19 10.81 -12.76 6.88
C SER A 19 11.08 -11.95 5.60
N ASP A 20 10.67 -10.68 5.55
CA ASP A 20 10.69 -9.86 4.35
C ASP A 20 11.83 -8.85 4.32
N LEU A 21 12.21 -8.32 5.48
CA LEU A 21 13.28 -7.32 5.62
C LEU A 21 14.62 -7.71 4.98
N PRO A 22 15.12 -8.97 5.05
CA PRO A 22 16.39 -9.33 4.39
C PRO A 22 16.40 -9.06 2.90
N ARG A 23 15.33 -9.42 2.19
CA ARG A 23 15.21 -9.19 0.74
C ARG A 23 15.00 -7.72 0.37
N CYS A 24 14.35 -6.97 1.25
CA CYS A 24 14.23 -5.52 1.13
C CYS A 24 15.62 -4.88 1.17
N LEU A 25 16.41 -5.17 2.21
CA LEU A 25 17.76 -4.66 2.41
C LEU A 25 18.72 -5.05 1.29
N GLU A 26 18.66 -6.29 0.82
CA GLU A 26 19.45 -6.75 -0.33
C GLU A 26 19.20 -5.89 -1.57
N SER A 27 17.96 -5.50 -1.82
CA SER A 27 17.58 -4.70 -3.01
C SER A 27 18.10 -3.27 -3.01
N ILE A 28 18.58 -2.77 -1.87
CA ILE A 28 19.08 -1.41 -1.66
C ILE A 28 20.52 -1.40 -1.10
N ALA A 29 21.25 -2.50 -1.25
CA ALA A 29 22.63 -2.63 -0.72
C ALA A 29 23.60 -1.55 -1.23
N ASP A 30 23.32 -0.93 -2.38
CA ASP A 30 24.09 0.18 -2.94
C ASP A 30 23.81 1.54 -2.26
N CYS A 31 22.81 1.61 -1.37
CA CYS A 31 22.50 2.82 -0.61
C CYS A 31 23.43 2.94 0.60
N ASP A 32 23.97 4.12 0.82
CA ASP A 32 24.87 4.39 1.97
C ASP A 32 24.16 4.98 3.18
N ASP A 33 22.87 5.28 3.05
CA ASP A 33 22.03 5.76 4.14
C ASP A 33 20.69 5.04 4.17
N ILE A 34 20.65 3.94 4.92
CA ILE A 34 19.45 3.16 5.16
C ILE A 34 19.02 3.35 6.61
N VAL A 35 17.79 3.78 6.80
CA VAL A 35 17.16 4.02 8.11
C VAL A 35 16.00 3.07 8.27
N VAL A 36 15.96 2.34 9.37
CA VAL A 36 14.83 1.52 9.80
C VAL A 36 14.12 2.23 10.95
N LEU A 37 12.84 2.52 10.79
CA LEU A 37 11.98 3.03 11.86
C LEU A 37 11.04 1.91 12.32
N ASP A 38 11.39 1.31 13.46
CA ASP A 38 10.68 0.17 14.02
C ASP A 38 9.55 0.58 14.95
N SER A 39 8.41 -0.08 14.83
CA SER A 39 7.19 0.21 15.59
C SER A 39 7.00 -0.68 16.82
N GLY A 40 8.03 -1.42 17.24
CA GLY A 40 8.03 -2.29 18.40
C GLY A 40 7.98 -3.77 18.04
N SER A 41 8.81 -4.19 17.08
CA SER A 41 8.98 -5.60 16.69
C SER A 41 9.42 -6.47 17.88
N ARG A 42 8.91 -7.70 17.88
CA ARG A 42 9.20 -8.73 18.92
C ARG A 42 9.91 -9.96 18.35
N ASP A 43 10.09 -9.99 17.04
CA ASP A 43 10.84 -10.99 16.29
C ASP A 43 12.28 -10.49 16.03
N ARG A 44 12.99 -11.11 15.10
CA ARG A 44 14.37 -10.76 14.76
C ARG A 44 14.54 -9.53 13.87
N THR A 45 13.46 -8.78 13.59
CA THR A 45 13.50 -7.61 12.67
C THR A 45 14.63 -6.64 13.03
N ILE A 46 14.73 -6.23 14.31
CA ILE A 46 15.73 -5.26 14.77
C ILE A 46 17.16 -5.82 14.68
N GLU A 47 17.34 -7.10 14.99
CA GLU A 47 18.62 -7.80 14.88
C GLU A 47 19.10 -7.79 13.42
N ILE A 48 18.26 -8.23 12.49
CA ILE A 48 18.51 -8.24 11.05
C ILE A 48 18.88 -6.85 10.53
N ALA A 49 18.13 -5.82 10.94
CA ALA A 49 18.42 -4.44 10.52
C ALA A 49 19.82 -3.98 10.97
N ARG A 50 20.21 -4.28 12.23
CA ARG A 50 21.52 -3.92 12.79
C ARG A 50 22.65 -4.68 12.13
N GLU A 51 22.49 -5.97 11.88
CA GLU A 51 23.48 -6.82 11.21
C GLU A 51 23.75 -6.33 9.78
N ALA A 52 22.74 -5.78 9.10
CA ALA A 52 22.88 -5.14 7.79
C ALA A 52 23.53 -3.74 7.84
N GLY A 53 23.92 -3.25 9.03
CA GLY A 53 24.57 -1.95 9.18
C GLY A 53 23.65 -0.74 9.01
N THR A 54 22.33 -0.92 9.13
CA THR A 54 21.37 0.17 9.03
C THR A 54 21.27 1.00 10.31
N ARG A 55 20.79 2.24 10.22
CA ARG A 55 20.49 3.07 11.38
C ARG A 55 19.08 2.75 11.86
N VAL A 56 18.93 2.21 13.07
CA VAL A 56 17.66 1.78 13.63
C VAL A 56 17.15 2.80 14.63
N PHE A 57 15.92 3.27 14.43
CA PHE A 57 15.15 4.12 15.33
C PHE A 57 13.88 3.42 15.78
N HIS A 58 13.34 3.84 16.91
CA HIS A 58 12.12 3.26 17.47
C HIS A 58 11.06 4.35 17.67
N ARG A 59 9.85 4.06 17.22
CA ARG A 59 8.68 4.88 17.50
C ARG A 59 7.41 4.01 17.48
N PRO A 60 6.62 3.99 18.57
CA PRO A 60 5.33 3.29 18.56
C PRO A 60 4.46 3.73 17.37
N PHE A 61 3.78 2.79 16.75
CA PHE A 61 2.93 3.08 15.60
C PHE A 61 1.71 3.90 16.00
N ASP A 62 1.45 4.96 15.28
CA ASP A 62 0.21 5.73 15.29
C ASP A 62 -0.50 5.67 13.94
N THR A 63 0.08 6.33 12.94
CA THR A 63 -0.38 6.32 11.55
C THR A 63 0.82 6.27 10.59
N PHE A 64 0.60 5.83 9.36
CA PHE A 64 1.66 5.86 8.34
C PHE A 64 2.17 7.27 8.05
N ALA A 65 1.27 8.26 7.99
CA ALA A 65 1.65 9.66 7.84
C ALA A 65 2.47 10.15 9.04
N GLY A 66 2.04 9.81 10.26
CA GLY A 66 2.74 10.15 11.51
C GLY A 66 4.14 9.58 11.56
N GLN A 67 4.33 8.29 11.20
CA GLN A 67 5.64 7.63 11.16
C GLN A 67 6.58 8.33 10.17
N ARG A 68 6.12 8.58 8.94
CA ARG A 68 6.96 9.20 7.90
C ARG A 68 7.29 10.67 8.20
N ASN A 69 6.32 11.43 8.71
CA ASN A 69 6.55 12.82 9.13
C ASN A 69 7.51 12.91 10.31
N PHE A 70 7.39 12.01 11.28
CA PHE A 70 8.37 11.92 12.38
C PHE A 70 9.77 11.67 11.83
N ALA A 71 9.93 10.69 10.95
CA ALA A 71 11.23 10.40 10.39
C ALA A 71 11.83 11.60 9.64
N GLN A 72 11.03 12.33 8.88
CA GLN A 72 11.49 13.52 8.14
C GLN A 72 11.93 14.66 9.05
N ARG A 73 11.33 14.81 10.23
CA ARG A 73 11.62 15.91 11.16
C ARG A 73 12.74 15.58 12.15
N GLU A 74 12.75 14.35 12.65
CA GLU A 74 13.56 13.96 13.81
C GLU A 74 14.80 13.13 13.44
N ILE A 75 14.82 12.49 12.26
CA ILE A 75 15.93 11.66 11.84
C ILE A 75 16.84 12.43 10.89
N PRO A 76 18.13 12.62 11.25
CA PRO A 76 19.09 13.29 10.36
C PRO A 76 19.48 12.36 9.21
N PHE A 77 18.79 12.44 8.09
CA PHE A 77 19.17 11.76 6.86
C PHE A 77 20.47 12.34 6.29
N ARG A 78 21.27 11.50 5.64
CA ARG A 78 22.53 11.92 4.99
C ARG A 78 22.29 12.68 3.68
N HIS A 79 21.14 12.41 3.05
CA HIS A 79 20.78 12.99 1.77
C HIS A 79 19.48 13.78 1.86
N PRO A 80 19.28 14.82 1.04
CA PRO A 80 18.06 15.61 1.04
C PRO A 80 16.84 14.87 0.44
N TRP A 81 17.08 13.78 -0.29
CA TRP A 81 16.04 12.95 -0.86
C TRP A 81 15.90 11.65 -0.07
N VAL A 82 14.67 11.27 0.24
CA VAL A 82 14.34 10.05 0.98
C VAL A 82 13.32 9.22 0.21
N PHE A 83 13.63 7.96 -0.02
CA PHE A 83 12.65 7.01 -0.50
C PHE A 83 11.99 6.29 0.67
N HIS A 84 10.66 6.32 0.72
CA HIS A 84 9.84 5.66 1.73
C HIS A 84 9.47 4.27 1.25
N LEU A 85 10.11 3.25 1.77
CA LEU A 85 9.93 1.84 1.44
C LEU A 85 9.25 1.11 2.62
N ASP A 86 8.41 0.14 2.33
CA ASP A 86 7.88 -0.77 3.34
C ASP A 86 8.74 -2.07 3.32
N ALA A 87 8.82 -2.81 4.43
CA ALA A 87 9.75 -3.93 4.56
C ALA A 87 9.45 -5.12 3.61
N ASP A 88 8.20 -5.24 3.13
CA ASP A 88 7.77 -6.23 2.14
C ASP A 88 7.94 -5.75 0.68
N GLU A 89 8.57 -4.57 0.49
CA GLU A 89 8.83 -3.96 -0.82
C GLU A 89 10.31 -4.05 -1.20
N ARG A 90 10.62 -3.97 -2.50
CA ARG A 90 11.98 -4.06 -3.03
C ARG A 90 12.19 -3.11 -4.20
N PHE A 91 13.39 -2.55 -4.26
CA PHE A 91 13.81 -1.79 -5.44
C PHE A 91 14.07 -2.70 -6.64
N THR A 92 13.93 -2.13 -7.83
CA THR A 92 14.54 -2.67 -9.06
C THR A 92 15.79 -1.86 -9.39
N PRO A 93 16.80 -2.43 -10.09
CA PRO A 93 17.96 -1.65 -10.54
C PRO A 93 17.57 -0.43 -11.40
N ALA A 94 16.50 -0.56 -12.19
CA ALA A 94 15.97 0.53 -13.00
C ALA A 94 15.42 1.68 -12.14
N LEU A 95 14.68 1.37 -11.07
CA LEU A 95 14.16 2.37 -10.14
C LEU A 95 15.30 3.06 -9.37
N LEU A 96 16.35 2.32 -8.94
CA LEU A 96 17.52 2.91 -8.30
C LEU A 96 18.19 3.96 -9.20
N ALA A 97 18.41 3.62 -10.48
CA ALA A 97 19.02 4.52 -11.46
C ALA A 97 18.11 5.76 -11.73
N GLU A 98 16.79 5.56 -11.83
CA GLU A 98 15.85 6.66 -12.06
C GLU A 98 15.80 7.58 -10.85
N CYS A 99 15.73 7.06 -9.61
CA CYS A 99 15.78 7.85 -8.39
C CYS A 99 17.09 8.67 -8.28
N ALA A 100 18.25 8.06 -8.60
CA ALA A 100 19.53 8.77 -8.60
C ALA A 100 19.57 9.95 -9.60
N THR A 101 18.85 9.82 -10.71
CA THR A 101 18.70 10.91 -11.68
C THR A 101 17.68 11.95 -11.18
N ALA A 102 16.57 11.50 -10.64
CA ALA A 102 15.50 12.34 -10.12
C ALA A 102 15.92 13.18 -8.91
N ALA A 103 16.85 12.68 -8.09
CA ALA A 103 17.40 13.40 -6.94
C ALA A 103 18.16 14.69 -7.30
N LYS A 104 18.44 14.92 -8.58
CA LYS A 104 19.05 16.15 -9.11
C LYS A 104 18.03 17.25 -9.44
N ARG A 105 16.74 16.95 -9.32
CA ARG A 105 15.66 17.87 -9.68
C ARG A 105 15.23 18.67 -8.46
N ASP A 106 15.39 20.00 -8.54
CA ASP A 106 15.11 20.92 -7.45
C ASP A 106 13.71 21.58 -7.55
N GLU A 107 13.05 21.43 -8.71
CA GLU A 107 11.76 22.07 -8.98
C GLU A 107 10.55 21.34 -8.39
N VAL A 108 10.73 20.13 -7.85
CA VAL A 108 9.66 19.32 -7.26
C VAL A 108 9.96 18.96 -5.81
N ALA A 109 8.92 18.80 -5.00
CA ALA A 109 9.05 18.36 -3.60
C ALA A 109 9.02 16.83 -3.47
N GLY A 110 8.61 16.12 -4.51
CA GLY A 110 8.56 14.66 -4.48
C GLY A 110 8.11 14.03 -5.77
N PHE A 111 8.17 12.70 -5.78
CA PHE A 111 7.77 11.88 -6.92
C PHE A 111 6.75 10.83 -6.50
N TYR A 112 5.77 10.65 -7.37
CA TYR A 112 4.88 9.51 -7.34
C TYR A 112 5.56 8.30 -7.97
N VAL A 113 5.45 7.16 -7.28
CA VAL A 113 5.98 5.86 -7.72
C VAL A 113 4.87 4.82 -7.63
N ALA A 114 4.72 3.98 -8.66
CA ALA A 114 3.73 2.92 -8.67
C ALA A 114 4.33 1.57 -8.26
N PRO A 115 3.68 0.82 -7.35
CA PRO A 115 4.10 -0.55 -7.03
C PRO A 115 3.83 -1.50 -8.20
N ARG A 116 4.77 -2.39 -8.48
CA ARG A 116 4.59 -3.57 -9.31
C ARG A 116 4.20 -4.74 -8.41
N MET A 117 2.90 -4.98 -8.27
CA MET A 117 2.37 -6.03 -7.40
C MET A 117 2.72 -7.42 -7.95
N LEU A 118 3.39 -8.22 -7.13
CA LEU A 118 3.75 -9.59 -7.48
C LEU A 118 2.82 -10.57 -6.77
N TRP A 119 2.47 -11.64 -7.46
CA TRP A 119 1.86 -12.83 -6.89
C TRP A 119 2.68 -14.05 -7.27
N ARG A 120 3.25 -14.75 -6.28
CA ARG A 120 4.21 -15.85 -6.47
C ARG A 120 5.36 -15.47 -7.42
N GLY A 121 5.93 -14.31 -7.20
CA GLY A 121 7.06 -13.79 -7.98
C GLY A 121 6.70 -13.28 -9.38
N ARG A 122 5.44 -13.36 -9.81
CA ARG A 122 4.99 -12.87 -11.11
C ARG A 122 4.25 -11.54 -10.97
N TRP A 123 4.65 -10.55 -11.75
CA TRP A 123 3.93 -9.29 -11.85
C TRP A 123 2.53 -9.47 -12.45
N ILE A 124 1.50 -8.93 -11.77
CA ILE A 124 0.09 -9.07 -12.12
C ILE A 124 -0.59 -7.71 -12.33
N PRO A 125 -0.18 -6.91 -13.35
CA PRO A 125 -0.66 -5.54 -13.54
C PRO A 125 -2.15 -5.47 -13.84
N ARG A 126 -2.72 -6.48 -14.46
CA ARG A 126 -4.13 -6.51 -14.86
C ARG A 126 -5.07 -6.85 -13.72
N CYS A 127 -4.59 -7.67 -12.79
CA CYS A 127 -5.36 -8.08 -11.62
C CYS A 127 -5.33 -7.07 -10.48
N THR A 128 -4.50 -6.03 -10.56
CA THR A 128 -4.33 -4.99 -9.56
C THR A 128 -4.76 -3.64 -10.12
N ASP A 129 -4.76 -2.61 -9.29
CA ASP A 129 -5.09 -1.24 -9.73
C ASP A 129 -3.87 -0.51 -10.33
N PHE A 130 -2.96 -1.26 -10.98
CA PHE A 130 -1.77 -0.67 -11.60
C PHE A 130 -2.16 0.28 -12.77
N PRO A 131 -1.51 1.48 -12.85
CA PRO A 131 -0.58 2.06 -11.87
C PRO A 131 -1.31 2.76 -10.71
N ALA A 132 -1.05 2.33 -9.48
CA ALA A 132 -1.56 2.96 -8.26
C ALA A 132 -0.47 3.85 -7.64
N TYR A 133 -0.32 5.06 -8.14
CA TYR A 133 0.73 5.98 -7.73
C TYR A 133 0.61 6.43 -6.28
N GLN A 134 1.75 6.43 -5.58
CA GLN A 134 1.91 6.88 -4.21
C GLN A 134 3.09 7.83 -4.10
N ALA A 135 3.04 8.83 -3.22
CA ALA A 135 4.18 9.66 -2.88
C ALA A 135 5.20 8.79 -2.11
N ARG A 136 6.33 8.45 -2.76
CA ARG A 136 7.33 7.54 -2.19
C ARG A 136 8.75 8.10 -2.19
N PHE A 137 9.09 9.01 -3.07
CA PHE A 137 10.40 9.64 -3.14
C PHE A 137 10.24 11.13 -2.90
N THR A 138 10.69 11.64 -1.76
CA THR A 138 10.37 12.99 -1.26
C THR A 138 11.60 13.72 -0.80
N ARG A 139 11.59 15.05 -0.91
CA ARG A 139 12.67 15.90 -0.45
C ARG A 139 12.41 16.36 0.98
N VAL A 140 13.33 16.07 1.88
CA VAL A 140 13.26 16.52 3.27
C VAL A 140 14.01 17.85 3.44
N PRO A 141 13.53 18.75 4.34
CA PRO A 141 12.36 18.62 5.21
C PRO A 141 11.05 19.13 4.60
N ASP A 142 11.03 19.54 3.34
CA ASP A 142 9.96 20.34 2.72
C ASP A 142 8.68 19.57 2.43
N PHE A 143 8.72 18.23 2.54
CA PHE A 143 7.58 17.37 2.24
C PHE A 143 6.79 17.01 3.50
N GLU A 144 5.45 16.99 3.38
CA GLU A 144 4.58 16.55 4.46
C GLU A 144 3.51 15.58 3.96
N PHE A 145 3.39 14.46 4.67
CA PHE A 145 2.28 13.53 4.49
C PHE A 145 1.06 13.95 5.31
N VAL A 146 -0.11 13.88 4.71
CA VAL A 146 -1.40 14.05 5.39
C VAL A 146 -2.15 12.74 5.39
N GLU A 147 -2.86 12.47 6.49
CA GLU A 147 -3.67 11.27 6.64
C GLU A 147 -4.95 11.38 5.80
N VAL A 148 -5.27 10.33 5.03
CA VAL A 148 -6.49 10.24 4.24
C VAL A 148 -7.09 8.84 4.38
N GLY A 149 -8.13 8.72 5.18
CA GLY A 149 -8.73 7.44 5.53
C GLY A 149 -7.76 6.56 6.33
N HIS A 150 -7.42 5.38 5.82
CA HIS A 150 -6.42 4.49 6.42
C HIS A 150 -5.04 4.60 5.75
N GLY A 151 -4.86 5.56 4.86
CA GLY A 151 -3.63 5.78 4.13
C GLY A 151 -3.11 7.19 4.30
N GLN A 152 -2.21 7.56 3.40
CA GLN A 152 -1.56 8.86 3.42
C GLN A 152 -1.45 9.42 2.01
N ARG A 153 -1.34 10.74 1.91
CA ARG A 153 -1.06 11.47 0.69
C ARG A 153 -0.16 12.65 1.00
N GLU A 154 0.34 13.27 -0.03
CA GLU A 154 0.98 14.59 0.02
C GLU A 154 0.00 15.68 0.48
N ARG A 155 0.52 16.72 1.11
CA ARG A 155 -0.26 17.93 1.41
C ARG A 155 -0.80 18.52 0.09
N PRO A 156 -2.08 18.95 0.04
CA PRO A 156 -2.63 19.61 -1.15
C PRO A 156 -1.76 20.81 -1.58
N GLY A 157 -1.53 20.92 -2.89
CA GLY A 157 -0.69 21.99 -3.47
C GLY A 157 0.81 21.65 -3.54
N THR A 158 1.25 20.51 -3.02
CA THR A 158 2.65 20.05 -3.16
C THR A 158 2.97 19.77 -4.62
N HIS A 159 4.06 20.36 -5.15
CA HIS A 159 4.48 20.12 -6.52
C HIS A 159 5.18 18.78 -6.67
N MET A 160 4.51 17.84 -7.35
CA MET A 160 4.93 16.45 -7.52
C MET A 160 5.20 16.12 -8.99
N ALA A 161 6.13 15.20 -9.24
CA ALA A 161 6.33 14.58 -10.54
C ALA A 161 6.12 13.05 -10.46
N TRP A 162 6.32 12.33 -11.57
CA TRP A 162 6.11 10.89 -11.65
C TRP A 162 7.41 10.22 -12.07
N LEU A 163 7.73 9.09 -11.43
CA LEU A 163 8.72 8.14 -11.94
C LEU A 163 8.02 7.12 -12.84
N LYS A 164 8.74 6.62 -13.82
CA LYS A 164 8.27 5.60 -14.76
C LYS A 164 8.44 4.19 -14.20
N GLU A 165 9.56 4.00 -13.50
CA GLU A 165 9.87 2.73 -12.86
C GLU A 165 9.13 2.58 -11.54
N GLY A 166 8.89 1.33 -11.15
CA GLY A 166 8.17 1.01 -9.93
C GLY A 166 8.97 0.06 -9.03
N TYR A 167 8.66 0.10 -7.74
CA TYR A 167 9.15 -0.88 -6.78
C TYR A 167 8.32 -2.17 -6.83
N LEU A 168 8.90 -3.27 -6.37
CA LEU A 168 8.23 -4.56 -6.29
C LEU A 168 7.56 -4.69 -4.93
N HIS A 169 6.29 -5.15 -4.90
CA HIS A 169 5.56 -5.46 -3.69
C HIS A 169 5.02 -6.89 -3.82
N ASP A 170 5.51 -7.80 -2.97
CA ASP A 170 5.12 -9.21 -3.02
C ASP A 170 3.90 -9.47 -2.14
N LEU A 171 2.75 -9.62 -2.77
CA LEU A 171 1.47 -9.89 -2.10
C LEU A 171 1.38 -11.31 -1.52
N SER A 172 2.35 -12.17 -1.84
CA SER A 172 2.33 -13.61 -1.49
C SER A 172 3.45 -14.03 -0.53
N SER A 173 4.21 -13.09 0.06
CA SER A 173 5.34 -13.39 0.92
C SER A 173 4.98 -14.32 2.09
N GLY A 174 3.86 -14.07 2.76
CA GLY A 174 3.32 -14.93 3.83
C GLY A 174 2.44 -16.10 3.34
N GLY A 175 2.35 -16.32 2.03
CA GLY A 175 1.54 -17.39 1.44
C GLY A 175 0.03 -17.13 1.45
N THR A 176 -0.71 -18.07 0.84
CA THR A 176 -2.16 -17.94 0.64
C THR A 176 -2.95 -17.96 1.96
N ALA A 177 -2.48 -18.71 2.96
CA ALA A 177 -3.18 -18.82 4.25
C ALA A 177 -3.13 -17.50 5.02
N GLU A 178 -1.96 -16.89 5.12
CA GLU A 178 -1.77 -15.60 5.77
C GLU A 178 -2.51 -14.48 5.03
N TRP A 179 -2.46 -14.49 3.70
CA TRP A 179 -3.24 -13.57 2.87
C TRP A 179 -4.74 -13.65 3.21
N LEU A 180 -5.30 -14.87 3.31
CA LEU A 180 -6.71 -15.07 3.65
C LEU A 180 -7.04 -14.56 5.05
N GLU A 181 -6.18 -14.79 6.03
CA GLU A 181 -6.37 -14.33 7.41
C GLU A 181 -6.34 -12.79 7.49
N LYS A 182 -5.34 -12.16 6.87
CA LYS A 182 -5.22 -10.70 6.75
C LYS A 182 -6.48 -10.11 6.11
N HIS A 183 -6.99 -10.73 5.04
CA HIS A 183 -8.15 -10.25 4.32
C HIS A 183 -9.48 -10.50 5.05
N ARG A 184 -9.58 -11.51 5.91
CA ARG A 184 -10.71 -11.63 6.84
C ARG A 184 -10.79 -10.46 7.82
N ARG A 185 -9.64 -10.02 8.37
CA ARG A 185 -9.59 -8.83 9.24
C ARG A 185 -10.02 -7.57 8.49
N TYR A 186 -9.54 -7.39 7.27
CA TYR A 186 -9.94 -6.27 6.41
C TYR A 186 -11.44 -6.31 6.07
N ALA A 187 -12.00 -7.48 5.81
CA ALA A 187 -13.42 -7.65 5.52
C ALA A 187 -14.31 -7.21 6.68
N ARG A 188 -13.91 -7.47 7.93
CA ARG A 188 -14.61 -6.99 9.13
C ARG A 188 -14.62 -5.47 9.22
N ALA A 189 -13.47 -4.84 8.98
CA ALA A 189 -13.33 -3.38 8.98
C ALA A 189 -14.14 -2.73 7.85
N GLU A 190 -14.08 -3.31 6.64
CA GLU A 190 -14.82 -2.82 5.48
C GLU A 190 -16.34 -2.95 5.66
N ALA A 191 -16.80 -4.07 6.21
CA ALA A 191 -18.21 -4.27 6.52
C ALA A 191 -18.72 -3.25 7.57
N ALA A 192 -17.92 -2.97 8.61
CA ALA A 192 -18.24 -1.97 9.61
C ALA A 192 -18.35 -0.56 9.00
N ALA A 193 -17.37 -0.16 8.19
CA ALA A 193 -17.34 1.12 7.51
C ALA A 193 -18.54 1.28 6.54
N HIS A 194 -18.88 0.21 5.81
CA HIS A 194 -20.04 0.21 4.91
C HIS A 194 -21.35 0.45 5.67
N LEU A 195 -21.55 -0.24 6.79
CA LEU A 195 -22.78 -0.09 7.59
C LEU A 195 -22.86 1.27 8.29
N ALA A 196 -21.74 1.83 8.72
CA ALA A 196 -21.70 3.17 9.32
C ALA A 196 -22.05 4.29 8.32
N THR A 197 -21.77 4.09 7.03
CA THR A 197 -22.09 5.05 5.96
C THR A 197 -23.41 4.77 5.24
N ALA A 198 -24.18 3.78 5.71
CA ALA A 198 -25.51 3.46 5.17
C ALA A 198 -26.49 4.60 5.49
N GLY A 199 -27.00 5.28 4.46
CA GLY A 199 -27.95 6.40 4.59
C GLY A 199 -27.63 7.60 3.70
N GLY A 200 -26.50 7.61 3.00
CA GLY A 200 -26.17 8.63 2.00
C GLY A 200 -27.03 8.51 0.74
N ASN A 201 -27.24 9.64 0.04
CA ASN A 201 -27.95 9.65 -1.24
C ASN A 201 -27.01 9.15 -2.35
N GLU A 202 -26.93 7.83 -2.51
CA GLU A 202 -26.00 7.15 -3.45
C GLU A 202 -26.20 7.61 -4.90
N TRP A 203 -27.43 7.90 -5.29
CA TRP A 203 -27.77 8.37 -6.65
C TRP A 203 -27.25 9.77 -6.89
N ARG A 204 -27.35 10.66 -5.91
CA ARG A 204 -26.81 12.02 -6.01
C ARG A 204 -25.28 11.99 -6.13
N ASP A 205 -24.61 11.15 -5.35
CA ASP A 205 -23.16 10.98 -5.40
C ASP A 205 -22.72 10.38 -6.74
N LEU A 206 -23.51 9.47 -7.32
CA LEU A 206 -23.20 8.83 -8.61
C LEU A 206 -23.28 9.83 -9.77
N LEU A 207 -24.22 10.76 -9.73
CA LEU A 207 -24.42 11.79 -10.75
C LEU A 207 -23.61 13.07 -10.49
N GLY A 208 -22.94 13.16 -9.34
CA GLY A 208 -22.10 14.30 -8.96
C GLY A 208 -20.86 14.47 -9.84
N ALA A 209 -20.29 15.68 -9.88
CA ALA A 209 -19.09 15.98 -10.65
C ALA A 209 -17.80 15.39 -10.03
N ASP A 210 -17.80 15.10 -8.73
CA ASP A 210 -16.64 14.58 -8.01
C ASP A 210 -16.38 13.10 -8.34
N PRO A 211 -15.25 12.77 -9.01
CA PRO A 211 -14.89 11.39 -9.36
C PRO A 211 -14.73 10.47 -8.14
N LEU A 212 -14.31 11.02 -6.98
CA LEU A 212 -14.11 10.24 -5.75
C LEU A 212 -15.46 9.84 -5.14
N LEU A 213 -16.41 10.77 -5.10
CA LEU A 213 -17.77 10.49 -4.62
C LEU A 213 -18.46 9.47 -5.52
N ARG A 214 -18.32 9.60 -6.85
CA ARG A 214 -18.84 8.61 -7.81
C ARG A 214 -18.26 7.21 -7.57
N ARG A 215 -16.94 7.07 -7.42
CA ARG A 215 -16.31 5.77 -7.10
C ARG A 215 -16.84 5.18 -5.80
N ARG A 216 -17.01 6.00 -4.76
CA ARG A 216 -17.59 5.57 -3.48
C ARG A 216 -19.04 5.14 -3.63
N ALA A 217 -19.84 5.87 -4.39
CA ALA A 217 -21.23 5.52 -4.68
C ALA A 217 -21.34 4.19 -5.43
N VAL A 218 -20.54 3.99 -6.50
CA VAL A 218 -20.46 2.71 -7.24
C VAL A 218 -20.09 1.58 -6.29
N LYS A 219 -19.08 1.78 -5.43
CA LYS A 219 -18.69 0.78 -4.43
C LYS A 219 -19.85 0.45 -3.48
N ARG A 220 -20.56 1.45 -2.94
CA ARG A 220 -21.74 1.24 -2.06
C ARG A 220 -22.86 0.48 -2.75
N LEU A 221 -23.18 0.87 -4.00
CA LEU A 221 -24.20 0.18 -4.80
C LEU A 221 -23.80 -1.27 -5.09
N SER A 222 -22.53 -1.54 -5.34
CA SER A 222 -22.06 -2.90 -5.60
C SER A 222 -22.28 -3.86 -4.41
N PHE A 223 -22.40 -3.36 -3.16
CA PHE A 223 -22.73 -4.20 -2.00
C PHE A 223 -24.17 -4.70 -2.02
N LYS A 224 -25.05 -4.07 -2.81
CA LYS A 224 -26.46 -4.48 -2.98
C LYS A 224 -26.62 -5.55 -4.07
N LEU A 225 -25.59 -5.78 -4.89
CA LEU A 225 -25.66 -6.74 -6.00
C LEU A 225 -25.61 -8.18 -5.49
N PRO A 226 -26.45 -9.08 -6.04
CA PRO A 226 -26.35 -10.50 -5.77
C PRO A 226 -25.05 -11.05 -6.38
N ALA A 227 -24.55 -12.17 -5.81
CA ALA A 227 -23.36 -12.86 -6.32
C ALA A 227 -22.10 -11.96 -6.49
N ARG A 228 -21.94 -10.95 -5.64
CA ARG A 228 -20.82 -10.01 -5.68
C ARG A 228 -19.43 -10.67 -5.83
N PRO A 229 -19.10 -11.81 -5.16
CA PRO A 229 -17.85 -12.52 -5.39
C PRO A 229 -17.64 -12.93 -6.84
N LEU A 230 -18.69 -13.46 -7.49
CA LEU A 230 -18.64 -13.84 -8.90
C LEU A 230 -18.48 -12.63 -9.81
N LEU A 231 -19.23 -11.57 -9.57
CA LEU A 231 -19.12 -10.31 -10.33
C LEU A 231 -17.72 -9.70 -10.21
N ARG A 232 -17.12 -9.73 -9.01
CA ARG A 232 -15.73 -9.28 -8.80
C ARG A 232 -14.75 -10.13 -9.59
N PHE A 233 -14.92 -11.46 -9.59
CA PHE A 233 -14.07 -12.35 -10.37
C PHE A 233 -14.19 -12.05 -11.87
N LEU A 234 -15.39 -12.00 -12.42
CA LEU A 234 -15.62 -11.75 -13.85
C LEU A 234 -15.07 -10.39 -14.27
N TYR A 235 -15.32 -9.34 -13.47
CA TYR A 235 -14.77 -8.03 -13.71
C TYR A 235 -13.24 -8.05 -13.77
N GLN A 236 -12.58 -8.62 -12.74
CA GLN A 236 -11.13 -8.58 -12.63
C GLN A 236 -10.47 -9.50 -13.66
N TYR A 237 -11.00 -10.71 -13.83
CA TYR A 237 -10.40 -11.72 -14.70
C TYR A 237 -10.66 -11.45 -16.17
N LEU A 238 -11.92 -11.14 -16.54
CA LEU A 238 -12.30 -10.92 -17.93
C LEU A 238 -12.17 -9.46 -18.35
N LEU A 239 -12.88 -8.52 -17.70
CA LEU A 239 -12.96 -7.14 -18.17
C LEU A 239 -11.65 -6.37 -17.97
N ARG A 240 -10.93 -6.63 -16.86
CA ARG A 240 -9.60 -6.06 -16.61
C ARG A 240 -8.48 -6.83 -17.32
N GLY A 241 -8.78 -7.97 -17.91
CA GLY A 241 -7.81 -8.80 -18.61
C GLY A 241 -6.89 -9.61 -17.68
N GLY A 242 -7.32 -9.93 -16.46
CA GLY A 242 -6.54 -10.72 -15.49
C GLY A 242 -6.10 -12.09 -16.01
N PHE A 243 -6.79 -12.65 -17.02
CA PHE A 243 -6.38 -13.88 -17.69
C PHE A 243 -5.03 -13.73 -18.43
N LEU A 244 -4.63 -12.52 -18.81
CA LEU A 244 -3.32 -12.23 -19.42
C LEU A 244 -2.16 -12.30 -18.40
N ASP A 245 -2.47 -12.20 -17.10
CA ASP A 245 -1.49 -12.40 -16.02
C ASP A 245 -1.24 -13.90 -15.73
N GLY A 246 -1.87 -14.81 -16.50
CA GLY A 246 -1.67 -16.25 -16.44
C GLY A 246 -2.20 -16.89 -15.15
N THR A 247 -1.52 -17.95 -14.68
CA THR A 247 -1.93 -18.70 -13.47
C THR A 247 -1.93 -17.82 -12.21
N ALA A 248 -0.98 -16.90 -12.08
CA ALA A 248 -0.94 -15.94 -10.97
C ALA A 248 -2.16 -15.03 -10.98
N GLY A 249 -2.57 -14.54 -12.15
CA GLY A 249 -3.79 -13.76 -12.33
C GLY A 249 -5.06 -14.53 -11.97
N TRP A 250 -5.17 -15.78 -12.40
CA TRP A 250 -6.27 -16.66 -12.02
C TRP A 250 -6.39 -16.84 -10.51
N GLU A 251 -5.27 -17.21 -9.86
CA GLU A 251 -5.26 -17.40 -8.41
C GLU A 251 -5.64 -16.11 -7.66
N TYR A 252 -5.03 -14.98 -8.03
CA TYR A 252 -5.27 -13.72 -7.37
C TYR A 252 -6.72 -13.23 -7.55
N CYS A 253 -7.30 -13.35 -8.75
CA CYS A 253 -8.71 -13.03 -8.98
C CYS A 253 -9.67 -13.90 -8.14
N ARG A 254 -9.35 -15.19 -7.95
CA ARG A 254 -10.12 -16.07 -7.05
C ARG A 254 -10.02 -15.64 -5.58
N LEU A 255 -8.84 -15.20 -5.15
CA LEU A 255 -8.65 -14.69 -3.80
C LEU A 255 -9.41 -13.39 -3.56
N LEU A 256 -9.41 -12.48 -4.53
CA LEU A 256 -10.23 -11.26 -4.48
C LEU A 256 -11.73 -11.60 -4.40
N ALA A 257 -12.19 -12.58 -5.15
CA ALA A 257 -13.58 -13.05 -5.06
C ALA A 257 -13.91 -13.63 -3.68
N ARG A 258 -12.98 -14.40 -3.07
CA ARG A 258 -13.14 -14.89 -1.70
C ARG A 258 -13.21 -13.75 -0.68
N TYR A 259 -12.36 -12.74 -0.83
CA TYR A 259 -12.40 -11.54 0.00
C TYR A 259 -13.77 -10.85 -0.05
N GLU A 260 -14.35 -10.67 -1.25
CA GLU A 260 -15.71 -10.13 -1.39
C GLU A 260 -16.77 -11.02 -0.73
N GLY A 261 -16.55 -12.35 -0.72
CA GLY A 261 -17.37 -13.31 0.01
C GLY A 261 -17.31 -13.08 1.52
N PHE A 262 -16.12 -12.82 2.08
CA PHE A 262 -15.96 -12.49 3.50
C PHE A 262 -16.67 -11.19 3.86
N VAL A 263 -16.53 -10.13 3.06
CA VAL A 263 -17.22 -8.85 3.27
C VAL A 263 -18.74 -9.04 3.25
N ALA A 264 -19.27 -9.78 2.26
CA ALA A 264 -20.69 -10.04 2.15
C ALA A 264 -21.25 -10.86 3.34
N ALA A 265 -20.46 -11.82 3.84
CA ALA A 265 -20.82 -12.61 5.03
C ALA A 265 -20.86 -11.73 6.30
N GLU A 266 -19.86 -10.89 6.52
CA GLU A 266 -19.79 -9.97 7.66
C GLU A 266 -20.96 -8.95 7.66
N ILE A 267 -21.30 -8.40 6.49
CA ILE A 267 -22.46 -7.48 6.37
C ILE A 267 -23.76 -8.20 6.75
N ARG A 268 -23.95 -9.44 6.26
CA ARG A 268 -25.17 -10.22 6.59
C ARG A 268 -25.24 -10.55 8.06
N ALA A 269 -24.13 -11.00 8.67
CA ALA A 269 -24.08 -11.33 10.10
C ALA A 269 -24.44 -10.13 10.97
N ARG A 270 -23.90 -8.94 10.68
CA ARG A 270 -24.18 -7.72 11.45
C ARG A 270 -25.60 -7.21 11.26
N ARG A 271 -26.20 -7.34 10.07
CA ARG A 271 -27.61 -6.99 9.82
C ARG A 271 -28.58 -7.93 10.57
N GLY A 272 -28.23 -9.23 10.68
CA GLY A 272 -29.02 -10.20 11.43
C GLY A 272 -28.94 -10.03 12.95
N GLN A 273 -27.91 -9.33 13.46
CA GLN A 273 -27.73 -9.05 14.89
C GLN A 273 -28.34 -7.71 15.35
N SER A 274 -28.82 -6.86 14.44
CA SER A 274 -29.58 -5.67 14.82
C SER A 274 -30.88 -6.13 15.50
N PRO A 275 -31.12 -5.80 16.78
CA PRO A 275 -32.35 -6.19 17.45
C PRO A 275 -33.52 -5.60 16.69
N GLY A 276 -34.44 -6.46 16.27
CA GLY A 276 -35.71 -6.05 15.70
C GLY A 276 -36.34 -5.02 16.66
N THR A 277 -36.56 -3.82 16.17
CA THR A 277 -37.49 -2.89 16.82
C THR A 277 -38.83 -3.62 16.94
N SER A 278 -39.06 -4.20 18.11
CA SER A 278 -40.37 -4.69 18.48
C SER A 278 -41.25 -3.45 18.51
N HIS A 279 -42.05 -3.29 17.48
CA HIS A 279 -43.24 -2.44 17.57
C HIS A 279 -44.23 -3.14 18.51
N ALA A 280 -44.31 -2.62 19.72
CA ALA A 280 -45.46 -2.79 20.61
C ALA A 280 -46.28 -1.51 20.54
#